data_e80c2ba5fbb07ef9c39746f89ef72b3a
#
_entry.id   e80c2ba5fbb07ef9c39746f89ef72b3a
#
_cell.length_a   1.000
_cell.length_b   1.000
_cell.length_c   1.000
_cell.angle_alpha   90.00
_cell.angle_beta   90.00
_cell.angle_gamma   90.00
#
_symmetry.space_group_name_H-M   'P 1'
#
loop_
_entity.id
_entity.type
_entity.pdbx_description
1 polymer ?
#
loop_
_entity_poly.entity_id
_entity_poly.type
_entity_poly.pdbx_seq_one_letter_code
_entity_poly.pdbx_strand_id
1 'polypeptide(L)'
;MSIRKNVLTLIGLAAALAFSASATAGLYGFPDAHPLTQEEKILDMDFPPETILNYRDLMRNNINMLADFAHEHNPDFQIILHEGGELLAKGLWEYHLEGYEKARTHGIDTSDPSFLAELKQFGGISKYMPGTRAAAFRQNINAVAYNDLYCTPRKLDREIKDTGLKLIAVSRCPNAKAFDKAAELSVKDGVLLYAFLQPNQAFRHIRRQPIINENARNIFRVNEAANISLLIDDSAYPDKAAMIKDIRNSNYDIVVINPLFHEKEPFSANEVNSLKYKKNGARRLIIAEQNISEATSGAYYWHQDWEIDNPSWLRRLSFANKNGIITEYWNINWQRIMSEYFKSIVMINYDGVFFTGVNNFRYFEKLTPLE
;
A
#
# COMPACT_ATOMS: atom_id res chain seq x y z
N MET A 1 24.36 -20.94 46.19
CA MET A 1 24.95 -19.91 45.30
C MET A 1 25.13 -20.52 43.91
N SER A 2 24.61 -19.96 42.87
CA SER A 2 24.65 -20.40 41.47
C SER A 2 23.50 -21.26 40.95
N ILE A 3 22.32 -20.69 40.69
CA ILE A 3 21.29 -21.20 39.74
C ILE A 3 20.54 -20.01 39.13
N ARG A 4 21.22 -18.97 38.64
CA ARG A 4 20.57 -17.84 38.01
C ARG A 4 21.22 -17.33 36.69
N LYS A 5 22.07 -18.14 36.04
CA LYS A 5 22.75 -17.69 34.78
C LYS A 5 22.37 -18.45 33.52
N ASN A 6 21.49 -19.44 33.54
CA ASN A 6 21.21 -20.26 32.34
C ASN A 6 19.83 -20.10 31.74
N VAL A 7 19.01 -19.13 32.17
CA VAL A 7 17.67 -18.91 31.61
C VAL A 7 17.64 -17.80 30.56
N LEU A 8 18.61 -16.90 30.59
CA LEU A 8 18.65 -15.76 29.62
C LEU A 8 19.25 -16.10 28.25
N THR A 9 19.92 -17.24 28.11
CA THR A 9 20.56 -17.64 26.84
C THR A 9 19.65 -18.45 25.91
N LEU A 10 18.54 -18.98 26.41
CA LEU A 10 17.60 -19.78 25.61
C LEU A 10 16.48 -18.96 24.97
N ILE A 11 16.18 -17.78 25.49
CA ILE A 11 15.15 -16.87 24.90
C ILE A 11 15.71 -16.13 23.68
N GLY A 12 17.02 -15.88 23.64
CA GLY A 12 17.67 -15.21 22.51
C GLY A 12 17.79 -16.06 21.23
N LEU A 13 17.79 -17.41 21.34
CA LEU A 13 17.97 -18.31 20.18
C LEU A 13 16.65 -18.67 19.49
N ALA A 14 15.52 -18.66 20.19
CA ALA A 14 14.22 -18.96 19.61
C ALA A 14 13.68 -17.79 18.75
N ALA A 15 14.04 -16.55 19.08
CA ALA A 15 13.65 -15.37 18.29
C ALA A 15 14.44 -15.25 16.97
N ALA A 16 15.68 -15.76 16.91
CA ALA A 16 16.53 -15.64 15.72
C ALA A 16 16.17 -16.63 14.59
N LEU A 17 15.48 -17.74 14.88
CA LEU A 17 15.11 -18.75 13.89
C LEU A 17 13.74 -18.51 13.21
N ALA A 18 12.89 -17.65 13.76
CA ALA A 18 11.62 -17.28 13.16
C ALA A 18 11.74 -16.15 12.11
N PHE A 19 12.88 -15.48 12.02
CA PHE A 19 13.06 -14.27 11.20
C PHE A 19 13.65 -14.50 9.80
N SER A 20 13.99 -15.72 9.42
CA SER A 20 14.68 -15.95 8.13
C SER A 20 13.76 -16.19 6.92
N ALA A 21 12.44 -16.19 7.10
CA ALA A 21 11.50 -16.53 6.01
C ALA A 21 10.68 -15.37 5.45
N SER A 22 10.86 -14.11 5.90
CA SER A 22 9.82 -13.08 5.69
C SER A 22 10.27 -11.76 5.06
N ALA A 23 11.41 -11.69 4.37
CA ALA A 23 11.82 -10.43 3.73
C ALA A 23 10.97 -10.04 2.51
N THR A 24 10.15 -10.95 1.98
CA THR A 24 9.30 -10.75 0.80
C THR A 24 7.80 -10.80 1.10
N ALA A 25 7.41 -11.05 2.35
CA ALA A 25 6.00 -11.08 2.74
C ALA A 25 5.36 -9.67 2.75
N GLY A 26 6.16 -8.63 2.74
CA GLY A 26 5.70 -7.29 3.01
C GLY A 26 4.89 -6.61 1.93
N LEU A 27 5.16 -6.89 0.67
CA LEU A 27 4.31 -6.46 -0.43
C LEU A 27 3.19 -7.48 -0.73
N TYR A 28 3.26 -8.61 -0.05
CA TYR A 28 2.38 -9.75 -0.27
C TYR A 28 1.31 -9.85 0.80
N GLY A 29 0.39 -8.97 0.78
CA GLY A 29 -0.84 -9.14 1.53
C GLY A 29 -0.67 -9.05 3.05
N PHE A 30 -1.37 -8.15 3.65
CA PHE A 30 -1.78 -8.32 5.04
C PHE A 30 -2.49 -9.66 5.10
N PRO A 31 -2.12 -10.56 5.99
CA PRO A 31 -3.04 -11.60 6.37
C PRO A 31 -4.30 -10.89 6.87
N ASP A 32 -5.41 -11.06 6.17
CA ASP A 32 -6.73 -10.54 6.56
C ASP A 32 -7.16 -11.05 7.95
N ALA A 33 -6.34 -11.85 8.59
CA ALA A 33 -6.61 -12.52 9.85
C ALA A 33 -5.35 -12.72 10.69
N HIS A 34 -4.63 -11.64 11.04
CA HIS A 34 -3.80 -11.74 12.22
C HIS A 34 -4.70 -11.55 13.44
N PRO A 35 -4.90 -12.58 14.27
CA PRO A 35 -5.60 -12.37 15.53
C PRO A 35 -4.83 -11.30 16.31
N LEU A 36 -5.55 -10.32 16.86
CA LEU A 36 -4.98 -9.33 17.76
C LEU A 36 -4.21 -10.05 18.86
N THR A 37 -3.01 -9.60 19.17
CA THR A 37 -2.25 -10.10 20.31
C THR A 37 -3.01 -9.75 21.59
N GLN A 38 -2.67 -10.41 22.69
CA GLN A 38 -3.31 -10.16 23.98
C GLN A 38 -3.08 -8.72 24.47
N GLU A 39 -1.94 -8.12 24.11
CA GLU A 39 -1.61 -6.72 24.38
C GLU A 39 -2.46 -5.77 23.52
N GLU A 40 -2.67 -6.10 22.27
CA GLU A 40 -3.56 -5.35 21.38
C GLU A 40 -5.03 -5.42 21.82
N LYS A 41 -5.45 -6.55 22.38
CA LYS A 41 -6.79 -6.71 22.99
C LYS A 41 -6.94 -5.93 24.30
N ILE A 42 -5.88 -5.71 25.05
CA ILE A 42 -5.88 -4.91 26.27
C ILE A 42 -5.98 -3.41 25.92
N LEU A 43 -5.31 -2.98 24.84
CA LEU A 43 -5.48 -1.62 24.29
C LEU A 43 -6.90 -1.39 23.74
N ASP A 44 -7.61 -2.46 23.37
CA ASP A 44 -8.97 -2.46 22.85
C ASP A 44 -10.05 -2.18 23.93
N MET A 45 -9.71 -2.16 25.19
CA MET A 45 -10.73 -2.17 26.27
C MET A 45 -11.23 -0.79 26.72
N ASP A 46 -10.66 0.34 26.26
CA ASP A 46 -10.94 1.64 26.88
C ASP A 46 -11.07 2.84 25.93
N PHE A 47 -11.43 2.65 24.65
CA PHE A 47 -11.79 3.80 23.82
C PHE A 47 -13.31 4.05 23.86
N PRO A 48 -13.77 5.10 24.55
CA PRO A 48 -15.16 5.48 24.44
C PRO A 48 -15.49 5.83 22.97
N PRO A 49 -16.64 5.42 22.44
CA PRO A 49 -17.03 5.64 21.04
C PRO A 49 -16.85 7.09 20.53
N GLU A 50 -16.92 8.05 21.44
CA GLU A 50 -16.70 9.47 21.15
C GLU A 50 -15.26 9.85 20.77
N THR A 51 -14.31 8.97 21.01
CA THR A 51 -12.87 9.20 20.67
C THR A 51 -12.43 8.42 19.44
N ILE A 52 -13.31 7.60 18.86
CA ILE A 52 -12.96 6.77 17.70
C ILE A 52 -12.87 7.66 16.46
N LEU A 53 -11.70 7.61 15.80
CA LEU A 53 -11.45 8.35 14.59
C LEU A 53 -11.96 7.60 13.35
N ASN A 54 -12.40 8.33 12.33
CA ASN A 54 -12.64 7.73 11.02
C ASN A 54 -11.32 7.51 10.29
N TYR A 55 -10.68 6.36 10.54
CA TYR A 55 -9.37 6.03 10.01
C TYR A 55 -9.35 5.99 8.47
N ARG A 56 -10.43 5.59 7.81
CA ARG A 56 -10.52 5.61 6.35
C ARG A 56 -10.51 7.02 5.80
N ASP A 57 -11.27 7.94 6.40
CA ASP A 57 -11.26 9.34 5.99
C ASP A 57 -9.94 10.03 6.27
N LEU A 58 -9.27 9.69 7.35
CA LEU A 58 -7.91 10.18 7.63
C LEU A 58 -6.92 9.71 6.54
N MET A 59 -7.03 8.45 6.09
CA MET A 59 -6.20 7.94 4.99
C MET A 59 -6.55 8.61 3.67
N ARG A 60 -7.84 8.75 3.33
CA ARG A 60 -8.29 9.49 2.15
C ARG A 60 -7.76 10.91 2.13
N ASN A 61 -7.85 11.61 3.26
CA ASN A 61 -7.41 13.00 3.39
C ASN A 61 -5.89 13.13 3.16
N ASN A 62 -5.09 12.21 3.70
CA ASN A 62 -3.64 12.21 3.45
C ASN A 62 -3.33 12.04 1.96
N ILE A 63 -3.95 11.07 1.33
CA ILE A 63 -3.72 10.80 -0.10
C ILE A 63 -4.22 11.98 -0.95
N ASN A 64 -5.40 12.53 -0.65
CA ASN A 64 -5.95 13.69 -1.37
C ASN A 64 -5.03 14.91 -1.27
N MET A 65 -4.54 15.23 -0.07
CA MET A 65 -3.60 16.34 0.13
C MET A 65 -2.35 16.20 -0.75
N LEU A 66 -1.79 15.00 -0.84
CA LEU A 66 -0.63 14.72 -1.69
C LEU A 66 -1.00 14.77 -3.18
N ALA A 67 -2.15 14.20 -3.56
CA ALA A 67 -2.63 14.19 -4.93
C ALA A 67 -2.92 15.61 -5.45
N ASP A 68 -3.57 16.44 -4.64
CA ASP A 68 -3.88 17.83 -4.98
C ASP A 68 -2.59 18.62 -5.22
N PHE A 69 -1.60 18.48 -4.31
CA PHE A 69 -0.27 19.08 -4.51
C PHE A 69 0.39 18.61 -5.82
N ALA A 70 0.32 17.31 -6.13
CA ALA A 70 0.90 16.79 -7.36
C ALA A 70 0.20 17.32 -8.60
N HIS A 71 -1.14 17.37 -8.61
CA HIS A 71 -1.94 17.84 -9.73
C HIS A 71 -1.81 19.35 -9.98
N GLU A 72 -1.53 20.15 -8.95
CA GLU A 72 -1.16 21.57 -9.11
C GLU A 72 0.14 21.74 -9.92
N HIS A 73 1.09 20.79 -9.79
CA HIS A 73 2.38 20.84 -10.49
C HIS A 73 2.36 20.09 -11.83
N ASN A 74 1.63 18.98 -11.90
CA ASN A 74 1.47 18.13 -13.06
C ASN A 74 0.06 17.53 -13.08
N PRO A 75 -0.89 18.08 -13.86
CA PRO A 75 -2.26 17.57 -13.92
C PRO A 75 -2.39 16.12 -14.40
N ASP A 76 -1.38 15.58 -15.08
CA ASP A 76 -1.32 14.18 -15.53
C ASP A 76 -0.58 13.26 -14.55
N PHE A 77 -0.25 13.73 -13.33
CA PHE A 77 0.43 12.91 -12.34
C PHE A 77 -0.47 11.75 -11.90
N GLN A 78 0.06 10.51 -11.93
CA GLN A 78 -0.72 9.31 -11.70
C GLN A 78 -0.66 8.87 -10.24
N ILE A 79 -1.82 8.63 -9.63
CA ILE A 79 -1.95 8.11 -8.26
C ILE A 79 -2.41 6.65 -8.33
N ILE A 80 -1.59 5.75 -7.83
CA ILE A 80 -1.84 4.31 -7.80
C ILE A 80 -1.83 3.85 -6.35
N LEU A 81 -2.87 3.15 -5.93
CA LEU A 81 -2.93 2.55 -4.60
C LEU A 81 -2.48 1.09 -4.67
N HIS A 82 -1.71 0.66 -3.70
CA HIS A 82 -1.49 -0.77 -3.44
C HIS A 82 -2.39 -1.20 -2.29
N GLU A 83 -3.36 -2.04 -2.58
CA GLU A 83 -4.48 -2.36 -1.70
C GLU A 83 -5.36 -1.13 -1.38
N GLY A 84 -6.18 -1.19 -0.33
CA GLY A 84 -6.99 -0.05 0.10
C GLY A 84 -8.16 0.30 -0.82
N GLY A 85 -8.60 -0.62 -1.67
CA GLY A 85 -9.74 -0.39 -2.56
C GLY A 85 -11.05 -0.09 -1.82
N GLU A 86 -11.16 -0.48 -0.56
CA GLU A 86 -12.29 -0.14 0.31
C GLU A 86 -12.43 1.37 0.54
N LEU A 87 -11.34 2.13 0.39
CA LEU A 87 -11.38 3.59 0.49
C LEU A 87 -12.18 4.24 -0.64
N LEU A 88 -12.40 3.53 -1.75
CA LEU A 88 -13.20 4.00 -2.87
C LEU A 88 -14.71 3.98 -2.60
N ALA A 89 -15.13 3.37 -1.50
CA ALA A 89 -16.51 3.28 -1.06
C ALA A 89 -16.61 3.50 0.44
N LYS A 90 -17.82 3.80 0.93
CA LYS A 90 -18.10 3.85 2.35
C LYS A 90 -18.29 2.43 2.87
N GLY A 91 -17.49 2.03 3.87
CA GLY A 91 -17.53 0.70 4.45
C GLY A 91 -18.52 0.58 5.61
N LEU A 92 -18.77 -0.68 6.04
CA LEU A 92 -19.63 -0.99 7.18
C LEU A 92 -19.19 -0.29 8.46
N TRP A 93 -17.89 -0.33 8.74
CA TRP A 93 -17.30 0.32 9.91
C TRP A 93 -17.63 1.84 9.95
N GLU A 94 -17.56 2.52 8.82
CA GLU A 94 -17.89 3.95 8.71
C GLU A 94 -19.39 4.22 8.96
N TYR A 95 -20.27 3.31 8.53
CA TYR A 95 -21.69 3.41 8.84
C TYR A 95 -21.95 3.25 10.34
N HIS A 96 -21.27 2.31 11.00
CA HIS A 96 -21.38 2.13 12.44
C HIS A 96 -20.88 3.37 13.17
N LEU A 97 -19.71 3.88 12.84
CA LEU A 97 -19.16 5.10 13.44
C LEU A 97 -20.12 6.28 13.31
N GLU A 98 -20.62 6.54 12.10
CA GLU A 98 -21.59 7.62 11.87
C GLU A 98 -22.90 7.39 12.63
N GLY A 99 -23.34 6.14 12.74
CA GLY A 99 -24.50 5.77 13.54
C GLY A 99 -24.32 6.12 15.02
N TYR A 100 -23.18 5.78 15.60
CA TYR A 100 -22.81 6.14 16.97
C TYR A 100 -22.72 7.66 17.17
N GLU A 101 -22.07 8.37 16.25
CA GLU A 101 -21.97 9.83 16.29
C GLU A 101 -23.36 10.49 16.26
N LYS A 102 -24.22 10.01 15.38
CA LYS A 102 -25.61 10.49 15.25
C LYS A 102 -26.42 10.20 16.51
N ALA A 103 -26.34 8.99 17.06
CA ALA A 103 -27.01 8.61 18.28
C ALA A 103 -26.60 9.53 19.46
N ARG A 104 -25.30 9.74 19.65
CA ARG A 104 -24.75 10.64 20.65
C ARG A 104 -25.29 12.07 20.50
N THR A 105 -25.30 12.59 19.28
CA THR A 105 -25.79 13.95 18.98
C THR A 105 -27.26 14.11 19.32
N HIS A 106 -28.06 13.05 19.20
CA HIS A 106 -29.51 13.06 19.49
C HIS A 106 -29.86 12.52 20.86
N GLY A 107 -28.88 12.21 21.72
CA GLY A 107 -29.11 11.67 23.06
C GLY A 107 -29.72 10.26 23.06
N ILE A 108 -29.51 9.48 22.01
CA ILE A 108 -29.98 8.09 21.90
C ILE A 108 -29.03 7.18 22.68
N ASP A 109 -29.61 6.28 23.49
CA ASP A 109 -28.80 5.25 24.16
C ASP A 109 -28.27 4.23 23.17
N THR A 110 -26.93 4.21 22.99
CA THR A 110 -26.24 3.31 22.07
C THR A 110 -26.27 1.84 22.52
N SER A 111 -26.67 1.56 23.77
CA SER A 111 -26.86 0.19 24.25
C SER A 111 -28.27 -0.36 23.96
N ASP A 112 -29.19 0.47 23.46
CA ASP A 112 -30.55 0.07 23.12
C ASP A 112 -30.55 -1.01 22.01
N PRO A 113 -31.19 -2.17 22.24
CA PRO A 113 -31.27 -3.24 21.23
C PRO A 113 -31.91 -2.80 19.92
N SER A 114 -32.82 -1.84 19.92
CA SER A 114 -33.45 -1.29 18.70
C SER A 114 -32.44 -0.50 17.87
N PHE A 115 -31.59 0.31 18.50
CA PHE A 115 -30.50 1.02 17.84
C PHE A 115 -29.50 0.06 17.25
N LEU A 116 -29.08 -0.98 17.98
CA LEU A 116 -28.16 -2.01 17.48
C LEU A 116 -28.77 -2.82 16.32
N ALA A 117 -30.08 -3.07 16.33
CA ALA A 117 -30.78 -3.73 15.24
C ALA A 117 -30.82 -2.83 13.98
N GLU A 118 -31.04 -1.53 14.15
CA GLU A 118 -31.00 -0.55 13.05
C GLU A 118 -29.59 -0.47 12.44
N LEU A 119 -28.55 -0.38 13.25
CA LEU A 119 -27.16 -0.42 12.76
C LEU A 119 -26.87 -1.68 11.95
N LYS A 120 -27.34 -2.85 12.38
CA LYS A 120 -27.18 -4.11 11.65
C LYS A 120 -27.91 -4.14 10.30
N GLN A 121 -29.04 -3.44 10.17
CA GLN A 121 -29.76 -3.33 8.89
C GLN A 121 -28.94 -2.53 7.85
N PHE A 122 -28.18 -1.54 8.28
CA PHE A 122 -27.26 -0.82 7.40
C PHE A 122 -25.98 -1.59 7.10
N GLY A 123 -25.72 -2.66 7.86
CA GLY A 123 -24.55 -3.51 7.76
C GLY A 123 -24.59 -4.46 6.57
N GLY A 124 -24.20 -4.03 5.41
CA GLY A 124 -24.11 -4.83 4.20
C GLY A 124 -24.14 -3.98 2.94
N ILE A 125 -24.25 -2.68 3.10
CA ILE A 125 -24.31 -1.74 2.00
C ILE A 125 -23.02 -0.93 1.95
N SER A 126 -21.95 -1.56 1.47
CA SER A 126 -20.82 -0.81 0.92
C SER A 126 -21.33 -0.13 -0.36
N LYS A 127 -21.74 1.13 -0.30
CA LYS A 127 -22.23 1.84 -1.49
C LYS A 127 -21.32 3.00 -1.80
N TYR A 128 -20.84 2.99 -3.05
CA TYR A 128 -20.42 4.21 -3.69
C TYR A 128 -21.64 5.15 -3.79
N MET A 129 -21.61 6.22 -3.02
CA MET A 129 -22.64 7.24 -3.07
C MET A 129 -22.03 8.55 -3.60
N PRO A 130 -22.54 9.10 -4.72
CA PRO A 130 -22.12 10.41 -5.21
C PRO A 130 -22.23 11.47 -4.10
N GLY A 131 -21.25 12.39 -4.01
CA GLY A 131 -21.21 13.45 -3.00
C GLY A 131 -20.58 13.04 -1.66
N THR A 132 -20.20 11.78 -1.47
CA THR A 132 -19.45 11.33 -0.29
C THR A 132 -17.95 11.65 -0.41
N ARG A 133 -17.22 11.65 0.73
CA ARG A 133 -15.76 11.77 0.75
C ARG A 133 -15.07 10.68 -0.07
N ALA A 134 -15.59 9.46 -0.04
CA ALA A 134 -15.10 8.35 -0.87
C ALA A 134 -15.27 8.64 -2.37
N ALA A 135 -16.37 9.28 -2.78
CA ALA A 135 -16.59 9.66 -4.16
C ALA A 135 -15.59 10.73 -4.64
N ALA A 136 -15.33 11.74 -3.81
CA ALA A 136 -14.32 12.76 -4.10
C ALA A 136 -12.92 12.16 -4.17
N PHE A 137 -12.56 11.29 -3.21
CA PHE A 137 -11.29 10.58 -3.20
C PHE A 137 -11.03 9.80 -4.49
N ARG A 138 -12.06 9.09 -4.98
CA ARG A 138 -11.96 8.30 -6.21
C ARG A 138 -11.53 9.13 -7.44
N GLN A 139 -11.86 10.41 -7.51
CA GLN A 139 -11.51 11.28 -8.64
C GLN A 139 -10.00 11.49 -8.74
N ASN A 140 -9.28 11.39 -7.63
CA ASN A 140 -7.83 11.53 -7.57
C ASN A 140 -7.08 10.22 -7.88
N ILE A 141 -7.77 9.06 -7.93
CA ILE A 141 -7.12 7.76 -8.09
C ILE A 141 -7.19 7.29 -9.54
N ASN A 142 -6.06 6.84 -10.09
CA ASN A 142 -5.95 6.35 -11.46
C ASN A 142 -5.96 4.82 -11.55
N ALA A 143 -5.41 4.14 -10.54
CA ALA A 143 -5.38 2.67 -10.50
C ALA A 143 -5.34 2.12 -9.08
N VAL A 144 -5.73 0.85 -8.93
CA VAL A 144 -5.57 0.09 -7.70
C VAL A 144 -4.89 -1.24 -7.99
N ALA A 145 -3.84 -1.54 -7.25
CA ALA A 145 -3.13 -2.80 -7.29
C ALA A 145 -3.62 -3.71 -6.16
N TYR A 146 -3.95 -4.96 -6.51
CA TYR A 146 -4.40 -5.97 -5.57
C TYR A 146 -3.48 -7.18 -5.57
N ASN A 147 -3.19 -7.69 -4.38
CA ASN A 147 -2.50 -8.95 -4.22
C ASN A 147 -3.44 -10.13 -4.55
N ASP A 148 -2.86 -11.21 -5.10
CA ASP A 148 -3.50 -12.50 -5.28
C ASP A 148 -4.81 -12.50 -6.09
N LEU A 149 -4.82 -11.73 -7.19
CA LEU A 149 -6.03 -11.64 -8.01
C LEU A 149 -6.24 -12.83 -8.95
N TYR A 150 -5.18 -13.49 -9.43
CA TYR A 150 -5.25 -14.56 -10.42
C TYR A 150 -4.72 -15.92 -9.95
N CYS A 151 -3.51 -15.97 -9.41
CA CYS A 151 -2.85 -17.24 -9.10
C CYS A 151 -3.32 -17.85 -7.77
N THR A 152 -3.75 -17.03 -6.84
CA THR A 152 -4.48 -17.40 -5.62
C THR A 152 -5.73 -16.51 -5.59
N PRO A 153 -6.81 -16.88 -6.26
CA PRO A 153 -7.90 -15.97 -6.56
C PRO A 153 -8.51 -15.35 -5.32
N ARG A 154 -8.45 -14.04 -5.21
CA ARG A 154 -9.18 -13.22 -4.25
C ARG A 154 -10.48 -12.75 -4.88
N LYS A 155 -11.56 -12.81 -4.14
CA LYS A 155 -12.84 -12.24 -4.58
C LYS A 155 -12.78 -10.72 -4.38
N LEU A 156 -12.72 -9.95 -5.47
CA LEU A 156 -12.92 -8.50 -5.41
C LEU A 156 -14.40 -8.18 -5.33
N ASP A 157 -14.72 -7.16 -4.55
CA ASP A 157 -16.08 -6.64 -4.50
C ASP A 157 -16.48 -6.07 -5.86
N ARG A 158 -17.75 -6.25 -6.20
CA ARG A 158 -18.30 -5.81 -7.49
C ARG A 158 -18.11 -4.32 -7.69
N GLU A 159 -18.26 -3.55 -6.62
CA GLU A 159 -18.11 -2.09 -6.62
C GLU A 159 -16.72 -1.62 -7.05
N ILE A 160 -15.68 -2.37 -6.70
CA ILE A 160 -14.30 -2.07 -7.12
C ILE A 160 -14.13 -2.31 -8.63
N LYS A 161 -14.72 -3.37 -9.16
CA LYS A 161 -14.68 -3.69 -10.60
C LYS A 161 -15.39 -2.63 -11.43
N ASP A 162 -16.49 -2.11 -10.92
CA ASP A 162 -17.34 -1.14 -11.60
C ASP A 162 -16.82 0.32 -11.49
N THR A 163 -15.64 0.54 -10.86
CA THR A 163 -15.09 1.89 -10.69
C THR A 163 -14.60 2.54 -11.98
N GLY A 164 -14.29 1.78 -13.02
CA GLY A 164 -13.61 2.26 -14.22
C GLY A 164 -12.13 2.58 -14.04
N LEU A 165 -11.57 2.34 -12.83
CA LEU A 165 -10.15 2.49 -12.56
C LEU A 165 -9.36 1.34 -13.18
N LYS A 166 -8.10 1.61 -13.54
CA LYS A 166 -7.21 0.56 -14.00
C LYS A 166 -6.88 -0.38 -12.84
N LEU A 167 -7.07 -1.68 -13.05
CA LEU A 167 -6.69 -2.71 -12.07
C LEU A 167 -5.28 -3.21 -12.36
N ILE A 168 -4.54 -3.46 -11.30
CA ILE A 168 -3.21 -4.06 -11.32
C ILE A 168 -3.26 -5.30 -10.43
N ALA A 169 -2.86 -6.44 -10.95
CA ALA A 169 -2.74 -7.67 -10.21
C ALA A 169 -1.27 -7.91 -9.82
N VAL A 170 -1.02 -8.08 -8.54
CA VAL A 170 0.26 -8.52 -7.99
C VAL A 170 0.07 -9.96 -7.54
N SER A 171 0.62 -10.95 -8.24
CA SER A 171 0.26 -12.35 -8.03
C SER A 171 1.47 -13.26 -7.84
N ARG A 172 1.46 -14.01 -6.75
CA ARG A 172 2.37 -15.13 -6.56
C ARG A 172 1.80 -16.37 -7.22
N CYS A 173 2.46 -16.87 -8.26
CA CYS A 173 2.00 -18.06 -8.96
C CYS A 173 2.77 -19.30 -8.48
N PRO A 174 2.08 -20.43 -8.21
CA PRO A 174 2.74 -21.62 -7.66
C PRO A 174 3.64 -22.32 -8.69
N ASN A 175 3.39 -22.13 -9.99
CA ASN A 175 4.15 -22.75 -11.08
C ASN A 175 3.95 -21.96 -12.39
N ALA A 176 4.73 -22.34 -13.42
CA ALA A 176 4.67 -21.70 -14.74
C ALA A 176 3.29 -21.82 -15.41
N LYS A 177 2.61 -22.96 -15.30
CA LYS A 177 1.26 -23.15 -15.88
C LYS A 177 0.24 -22.19 -15.28
N ALA A 178 0.30 -21.97 -13.96
CA ALA A 178 -0.57 -21.00 -13.30
C ALA A 178 -0.22 -19.56 -13.73
N PHE A 179 1.06 -19.28 -13.92
CA PHE A 179 1.53 -18.00 -14.45
C PHE A 179 0.99 -17.74 -15.86
N ASP A 180 1.13 -18.70 -16.79
CA ASP A 180 0.68 -18.55 -18.17
C ASP A 180 -0.85 -18.33 -18.24
N LYS A 181 -1.60 -19.07 -17.43
CA LYS A 181 -3.05 -18.87 -17.31
C LYS A 181 -3.41 -17.50 -16.75
N ALA A 182 -2.67 -17.02 -15.73
CA ALA A 182 -2.88 -15.69 -15.17
C ALA A 182 -2.58 -14.59 -16.21
N ALA A 183 -1.52 -14.76 -17.00
CA ALA A 183 -1.17 -13.87 -18.09
C ALA A 183 -2.27 -13.77 -19.14
N GLU A 184 -2.79 -14.91 -19.59
CA GLU A 184 -3.91 -14.98 -20.56
C GLU A 184 -5.17 -14.25 -20.01
N LEU A 185 -5.57 -14.58 -18.78
CA LEU A 185 -6.74 -13.99 -18.15
C LEU A 185 -6.58 -12.47 -17.94
N SER A 186 -5.41 -12.03 -17.50
CA SER A 186 -5.15 -10.60 -17.25
C SER A 186 -5.27 -9.75 -18.53
N VAL A 187 -4.78 -10.28 -19.67
CA VAL A 187 -4.93 -9.63 -20.97
C VAL A 187 -6.40 -9.55 -21.37
N LYS A 188 -7.15 -10.65 -21.20
CA LYS A 188 -8.60 -10.70 -21.51
C LYS A 188 -9.40 -9.72 -20.67
N ASP A 189 -9.06 -9.61 -19.38
CA ASP A 189 -9.76 -8.75 -18.43
C ASP A 189 -9.30 -7.28 -18.48
N GLY A 190 -8.25 -6.95 -19.25
CA GLY A 190 -7.66 -5.62 -19.33
C GLY A 190 -6.92 -5.19 -18.06
N VAL A 191 -6.51 -6.14 -17.24
CA VAL A 191 -5.80 -5.94 -15.96
C VAL A 191 -4.29 -5.98 -16.18
N LEU A 192 -3.54 -5.06 -15.59
CA LEU A 192 -2.07 -5.14 -15.60
C LEU A 192 -1.63 -6.25 -14.65
N LEU A 193 -0.75 -7.14 -15.11
CA LEU A 193 -0.26 -8.24 -14.29
C LEU A 193 1.23 -8.08 -13.98
N TYR A 194 1.56 -7.99 -12.71
CA TYR A 194 2.87 -8.30 -12.17
C TYR A 194 2.79 -9.66 -11.45
N ALA A 195 3.44 -10.68 -12.01
CA ALA A 195 3.43 -12.02 -11.43
C ALA A 195 4.84 -12.59 -11.26
N PHE A 196 5.02 -13.43 -10.24
CA PHE A 196 6.29 -14.07 -9.94
C PHE A 196 6.07 -15.48 -9.38
N LEU A 197 7.09 -16.33 -9.53
CA LEU A 197 7.06 -17.72 -9.07
C LEU A 197 7.73 -17.88 -7.71
N GLN A 198 8.84 -17.19 -7.51
CA GLN A 198 9.66 -17.30 -6.30
C GLN A 198 9.61 -15.99 -5.50
N PRO A 199 9.19 -16.04 -4.22
CA PRO A 199 9.09 -14.84 -3.38
C PRO A 199 10.40 -14.05 -3.26
N ASN A 200 11.53 -14.74 -3.20
CA ASN A 200 12.86 -14.11 -3.11
C ASN A 200 13.32 -13.39 -4.38
N GLN A 201 12.58 -13.53 -5.50
CA GLN A 201 12.83 -12.83 -6.75
C GLN A 201 11.80 -11.73 -7.03
N ALA A 202 10.77 -11.64 -6.18
CA ALA A 202 9.75 -10.63 -6.34
C ALA A 202 10.34 -9.23 -6.16
N PHE A 203 9.91 -8.30 -6.99
CA PHE A 203 10.24 -6.87 -6.91
C PHE A 203 11.72 -6.48 -7.09
N ARG A 204 12.62 -7.43 -7.35
CA ARG A 204 14.08 -7.23 -7.32
C ARG A 204 14.74 -7.09 -8.70
N HIS A 205 14.06 -7.49 -9.76
CA HIS A 205 14.62 -7.49 -11.10
C HIS A 205 13.61 -7.07 -12.15
N ILE A 206 14.07 -6.35 -13.15
CA ILE A 206 13.33 -6.22 -14.41
C ILE A 206 13.28 -7.60 -15.08
N ARG A 207 12.09 -8.10 -15.29
CA ARG A 207 11.89 -9.38 -15.95
C ARG A 207 12.19 -9.22 -17.45
N ARG A 208 13.16 -9.97 -17.95
CA ARG A 208 13.70 -9.74 -19.31
C ARG A 208 12.86 -10.38 -20.41
N GLN A 209 12.14 -11.49 -20.14
CA GLN A 209 11.41 -12.22 -21.19
C GLN A 209 10.37 -13.22 -20.64
N PRO A 210 9.26 -13.46 -21.33
CA PRO A 210 8.57 -12.52 -22.20
C PRO A 210 7.80 -11.48 -21.37
N ILE A 211 7.71 -10.25 -21.88
CA ILE A 211 6.85 -9.22 -21.29
C ILE A 211 5.41 -9.49 -21.76
N ILE A 212 4.50 -9.64 -20.81
CA ILE A 212 3.08 -9.88 -21.10
C ILE A 212 2.53 -8.67 -21.85
N ASN A 213 1.92 -8.89 -23.01
CA ASN A 213 1.31 -7.84 -23.83
C ASN A 213 2.29 -6.69 -24.19
N GLU A 214 3.55 -7.05 -24.52
CA GLU A 214 4.58 -6.11 -24.95
C GLU A 214 4.13 -5.30 -26.17
N ASN A 215 4.45 -4.01 -26.21
CA ASN A 215 4.04 -3.13 -27.29
C ASN A 215 5.01 -1.95 -27.49
N ALA A 216 4.83 -1.22 -28.61
CA ALA A 216 5.62 -0.05 -28.97
C ALA A 216 4.82 1.28 -28.87
N ARG A 217 3.73 1.30 -28.11
CA ARG A 217 2.92 2.52 -27.91
C ARG A 217 3.59 3.47 -26.93
N ASN A 218 3.41 4.77 -27.18
CA ASN A 218 3.69 5.78 -26.16
C ASN A 218 2.62 5.73 -25.07
N ILE A 219 3.02 5.74 -23.82
CA ILE A 219 2.14 5.67 -22.65
C ILE A 219 2.30 6.95 -21.85
N PHE A 220 1.20 7.67 -21.66
CA PHE A 220 1.12 8.92 -20.91
C PHE A 220 0.26 8.78 -19.65
N ARG A 221 -0.66 7.81 -19.62
CA ARG A 221 -1.57 7.54 -18.50
C ARG A 221 -1.62 6.05 -18.20
N VAL A 222 -1.89 5.73 -16.93
CA VAL A 222 -1.96 4.33 -16.46
C VAL A 222 -3.01 3.50 -17.20
N ASN A 223 -4.15 4.10 -17.58
CA ASN A 223 -5.21 3.41 -18.31
C ASN A 223 -4.81 2.98 -19.74
N GLU A 224 -3.79 3.58 -20.33
CA GLU A 224 -3.25 3.23 -21.66
C GLU A 224 -2.27 2.05 -21.60
N ALA A 225 -1.74 1.75 -20.41
CA ALA A 225 -0.74 0.72 -20.23
C ALA A 225 -1.31 -0.69 -20.43
N ALA A 226 -0.47 -1.58 -20.97
CA ALA A 226 -0.77 -2.99 -21.19
C ALA A 226 0.08 -3.93 -20.33
N ASN A 227 1.14 -3.42 -19.73
CA ASN A 227 2.04 -4.20 -18.87
C ASN A 227 2.73 -3.31 -17.82
N ILE A 228 3.23 -3.92 -16.77
CA ILE A 228 3.86 -3.26 -15.62
C ILE A 228 4.99 -4.09 -15.05
N SER A 229 6.03 -3.42 -14.55
CA SER A 229 7.05 -4.02 -13.68
C SER A 229 7.11 -3.27 -12.35
N LEU A 230 7.19 -4.03 -11.26
CA LEU A 230 7.43 -3.50 -9.92
C LEU A 230 8.88 -3.85 -9.53
N LEU A 231 9.75 -2.84 -9.47
CA LEU A 231 11.15 -2.93 -9.09
C LEU A 231 11.40 -2.08 -7.85
N ILE A 232 10.83 -2.51 -6.74
CA ILE A 232 10.81 -1.76 -5.48
C ILE A 232 11.97 -2.17 -4.57
N ASP A 233 12.41 -3.43 -4.64
CA ASP A 233 13.58 -3.94 -3.94
C ASP A 233 14.78 -3.94 -4.90
N ASP A 234 15.66 -2.97 -4.75
CA ASP A 234 16.84 -2.77 -5.61
C ASP A 234 18.09 -3.52 -5.12
N SER A 235 17.97 -4.30 -4.04
CA SER A 235 19.09 -5.02 -3.39
C SER A 235 19.84 -6.01 -4.29
N ALA A 236 19.26 -6.36 -5.43
CA ALA A 236 19.90 -7.23 -6.43
C ALA A 236 20.85 -6.49 -7.39
N TYR A 237 20.85 -5.16 -7.37
CA TYR A 237 21.72 -4.35 -8.21
C TYR A 237 22.93 -3.87 -7.43
N PRO A 238 24.14 -4.00 -8.01
CA PRO A 238 25.37 -3.57 -7.34
C PRO A 238 25.50 -2.04 -7.26
N ASP A 239 24.88 -1.33 -8.20
CA ASP A 239 24.88 0.13 -8.29
C ASP A 239 23.66 0.64 -9.08
N LYS A 240 23.39 1.93 -8.94
CA LYS A 240 22.27 2.61 -9.59
C LYS A 240 22.38 2.61 -11.13
N ALA A 241 23.59 2.66 -11.68
CA ALA A 241 23.81 2.66 -13.12
C ALA A 241 23.41 1.31 -13.75
N ALA A 242 23.69 0.19 -13.07
CA ALA A 242 23.26 -1.15 -13.49
C ALA A 242 21.73 -1.26 -13.51
N MET A 243 21.04 -0.73 -12.50
CA MET A 243 19.57 -0.69 -12.43
C MET A 243 19.00 0.16 -13.57
N ILE A 244 19.50 1.37 -13.77
CA ILE A 244 19.10 2.27 -14.86
C ILE A 244 19.28 1.58 -16.23
N LYS A 245 20.40 0.96 -16.46
CA LYS A 245 20.68 0.22 -17.70
C LYS A 245 19.68 -0.90 -17.94
N ASP A 246 19.33 -1.65 -16.90
CA ASP A 246 18.39 -2.78 -17.00
C ASP A 246 16.97 -2.28 -17.31
N ILE A 247 16.51 -1.22 -16.63
CA ILE A 247 15.22 -0.59 -16.92
C ILE A 247 15.18 -0.09 -18.37
N ARG A 248 16.18 0.65 -18.82
CA ARG A 248 16.26 1.18 -20.19
C ARG A 248 16.29 0.08 -21.25
N ASN A 249 16.77 -1.11 -20.92
CA ASN A 249 16.81 -2.27 -21.82
C ASN A 249 15.49 -3.05 -21.87
N SER A 250 14.42 -2.56 -21.28
CA SER A 250 13.11 -3.19 -21.24
C SER A 250 12.06 -2.41 -22.03
N ASN A 251 10.94 -3.06 -22.39
CA ASN A 251 9.80 -2.44 -23.07
C ASN A 251 8.54 -2.37 -22.17
N TYR A 252 8.68 -2.36 -20.85
CA TYR A 252 7.55 -2.17 -19.96
C TYR A 252 6.90 -0.81 -20.16
N ASP A 253 5.57 -0.79 -20.11
CA ASP A 253 4.74 0.42 -20.17
C ASP A 253 4.81 1.25 -18.90
N ILE A 254 4.84 0.55 -17.77
CA ILE A 254 5.00 1.14 -16.43
C ILE A 254 6.15 0.44 -15.71
N VAL A 255 7.02 1.21 -15.10
CA VAL A 255 8.00 0.70 -14.12
C VAL A 255 7.84 1.47 -12.83
N VAL A 256 7.57 0.75 -11.75
CA VAL A 256 7.53 1.31 -10.39
C VAL A 256 8.88 1.06 -9.74
N ILE A 257 9.49 2.09 -9.18
CA ILE A 257 10.80 2.01 -8.49
C ILE A 257 10.75 2.70 -7.13
N ASN A 258 11.60 2.25 -6.21
CA ASN A 258 11.93 3.05 -5.03
C ASN A 258 12.71 4.29 -5.48
N PRO A 259 12.30 5.52 -5.12
CA PRO A 259 12.99 6.75 -5.53
C PRO A 259 14.35 6.97 -4.84
N LEU A 260 14.68 6.15 -3.84
CA LEU A 260 15.98 6.12 -3.17
C LEU A 260 16.68 4.78 -3.42
N PHE A 261 17.69 4.76 -4.26
CA PHE A 261 18.49 3.56 -4.49
C PHE A 261 19.19 3.14 -3.18
N HIS A 262 19.00 1.88 -2.78
CA HIS A 262 19.42 1.32 -1.49
C HIS A 262 18.97 2.18 -0.28
N GLU A 263 17.77 2.78 -0.38
CA GLU A 263 17.17 3.63 0.65
C GLU A 263 17.99 4.90 1.01
N LYS A 264 18.98 5.25 0.19
CA LYS A 264 19.94 6.33 0.49
C LYS A 264 20.18 7.31 -0.65
N GLU A 265 20.35 6.81 -1.86
CA GLU A 265 20.80 7.61 -3.00
C GLU A 265 19.60 7.99 -3.90
N PRO A 266 19.18 9.26 -3.94
CA PRO A 266 18.07 9.67 -4.78
C PRO A 266 18.42 9.59 -6.25
N PHE A 267 17.42 9.31 -7.09
CA PHE A 267 17.54 9.50 -8.53
C PHE A 267 17.48 10.98 -8.85
N SER A 268 18.34 11.45 -9.74
CA SER A 268 18.29 12.81 -10.29
C SER A 268 17.17 12.92 -11.34
N ALA A 269 16.72 14.13 -11.61
CA ALA A 269 15.72 14.40 -12.66
C ALA A 269 16.18 13.90 -14.05
N ASN A 270 17.49 14.01 -14.37
CA ASN A 270 18.05 13.50 -15.60
C ASN A 270 17.99 11.98 -15.70
N GLU A 271 18.29 11.28 -14.61
CA GLU A 271 18.16 9.83 -14.54
C GLU A 271 16.71 9.40 -14.74
N VAL A 272 15.75 9.97 -13.99
CA VAL A 272 14.33 9.67 -14.13
C VAL A 272 13.84 9.96 -15.56
N ASN A 273 14.21 11.09 -16.15
CA ASN A 273 13.84 11.42 -17.53
C ASN A 273 14.42 10.41 -18.53
N SER A 274 15.62 9.92 -18.29
CA SER A 274 16.24 8.88 -19.15
C SER A 274 15.50 7.54 -19.09
N LEU A 275 14.84 7.25 -17.97
CA LEU A 275 14.04 6.03 -17.77
C LEU A 275 12.69 6.08 -18.48
N LYS A 276 12.17 7.27 -18.83
CA LYS A 276 10.86 7.44 -19.47
C LYS A 276 10.76 6.87 -20.89
N TYR A 277 11.84 6.28 -21.40
CA TYR A 277 11.85 5.69 -22.74
C TYR A 277 12.13 4.19 -22.67
N LYS A 278 11.32 3.43 -23.40
CA LYS A 278 11.47 1.99 -23.60
C LYS A 278 12.70 1.71 -24.48
N LYS A 279 13.15 0.47 -24.50
CA LYS A 279 14.24 0.03 -25.41
C LYS A 279 13.92 0.32 -26.87
N ASN A 280 12.66 0.21 -27.29
CA ASN A 280 12.19 0.49 -28.64
C ASN A 280 11.96 1.98 -28.94
N GLY A 281 12.28 2.88 -28.00
CA GLY A 281 12.16 4.34 -28.16
C GLY A 281 10.79 4.93 -27.78
N ALA A 282 9.76 4.13 -27.56
CA ALA A 282 8.45 4.61 -27.12
C ALA A 282 8.48 5.09 -25.67
N ARG A 283 7.56 5.99 -25.30
CA ARG A 283 7.43 6.52 -23.93
C ARG A 283 6.82 5.48 -23.00
N ARG A 284 7.27 5.46 -21.75
CA ARG A 284 6.68 4.73 -20.61
C ARG A 284 6.43 5.66 -19.44
N LEU A 285 5.71 5.17 -18.43
CA LEU A 285 5.58 5.82 -17.13
C LEU A 285 6.64 5.30 -16.16
N ILE A 286 7.28 6.22 -15.43
CA ILE A 286 8.15 5.93 -14.28
C ILE A 286 7.43 6.43 -13.03
N ILE A 287 7.05 5.48 -12.19
CA ILE A 287 6.24 5.68 -10.99
C ILE A 287 7.13 5.48 -9.77
N ALA A 288 7.10 6.41 -8.82
CA ALA A 288 7.81 6.28 -7.55
C ALA A 288 6.99 5.46 -6.55
N GLU A 289 7.60 4.53 -5.84
CA GLU A 289 6.97 3.91 -4.67
C GLU A 289 7.09 4.83 -3.46
N GLN A 290 6.03 4.92 -2.65
CA GLN A 290 6.05 5.58 -1.35
C GLN A 290 5.14 4.86 -0.36
N ASN A 291 5.72 4.43 0.78
CA ASN A 291 4.92 3.94 1.89
C ASN A 291 4.33 5.12 2.68
N ILE A 292 2.98 5.15 2.83
CA ILE A 292 2.28 6.32 3.40
C ILE A 292 2.05 6.20 4.91
N SER A 293 2.22 5.02 5.49
CA SER A 293 1.81 4.74 6.88
C SER A 293 2.80 3.91 7.68
N GLU A 294 4.00 3.70 7.17
CA GLU A 294 5.04 2.97 7.89
C GLU A 294 6.36 3.75 7.87
N ALA A 295 6.94 3.96 9.04
CA ALA A 295 8.29 4.44 9.18
C ALA A 295 9.27 3.27 9.06
N THR A 296 10.35 3.43 8.30
CA THR A 296 11.37 2.40 8.11
C THR A 296 12.65 2.77 8.83
N SER A 297 13.15 1.86 9.67
CA SER A 297 14.44 2.05 10.34
C SER A 297 15.55 2.03 9.29
N GLY A 298 16.43 3.04 9.35
CA GLY A 298 17.50 3.23 8.35
C GLY A 298 17.14 4.20 7.22
N ALA A 299 15.88 4.64 7.09
CA ALA A 299 15.51 5.73 6.19
C ALA A 299 16.19 7.05 6.61
N TYR A 300 16.33 7.98 5.67
CA TYR A 300 17.01 9.27 5.90
C TYR A 300 16.42 10.12 7.02
N TYR A 301 15.12 9.95 7.32
CA TYR A 301 14.39 10.67 8.36
C TYR A 301 14.42 9.97 9.72
N TRP A 302 15.01 8.76 9.80
CA TRP A 302 15.00 7.96 11.02
C TRP A 302 15.94 8.53 12.07
N HIS A 303 15.44 8.72 13.28
CA HIS A 303 16.24 9.10 14.45
C HIS A 303 16.64 7.85 15.24
N GLN A 304 17.86 7.85 15.80
CA GLN A 304 18.41 6.67 16.48
C GLN A 304 17.69 6.30 17.78
N ASP A 305 17.01 7.27 18.38
CA ASP A 305 16.21 7.12 19.60
C ASP A 305 14.75 6.73 19.32
N TRP A 306 14.39 6.52 18.05
CA TRP A 306 13.05 6.10 17.68
C TRP A 306 12.87 4.60 17.90
N GLU A 307 11.80 4.25 18.62
CA GLU A 307 11.33 2.90 18.86
C GLU A 307 9.80 2.87 18.92
N ILE A 308 9.20 1.71 19.13
CA ILE A 308 7.75 1.60 19.32
C ILE A 308 7.32 2.49 20.49
N ASP A 309 6.27 3.30 20.28
CA ASP A 309 5.72 4.30 21.20
C ASP A 309 6.65 5.48 21.53
N ASN A 310 7.82 5.56 20.88
CA ASN A 310 8.73 6.72 21.00
C ASN A 310 9.29 7.15 19.63
N PRO A 311 8.77 8.22 19.02
CA PRO A 311 7.63 9.05 19.47
C PRO A 311 6.30 8.27 19.45
N SER A 312 5.31 8.77 20.20
CA SER A 312 4.02 8.08 20.44
C SER A 312 3.23 7.68 19.18
N TRP A 313 3.51 8.28 18.05
CA TRP A 313 2.87 7.95 16.76
C TRP A 313 3.53 6.75 16.04
N LEU A 314 4.61 6.16 16.56
CA LEU A 314 5.16 4.87 16.15
C LEU A 314 4.49 3.76 16.94
N ARG A 315 3.60 2.98 16.31
CA ARG A 315 2.68 2.11 17.05
C ARG A 315 3.14 0.67 17.22
N ARG A 316 3.53 0.01 16.14
CA ARG A 316 3.96 -1.39 16.18
C ARG A 316 4.79 -1.78 14.97
N LEU A 317 5.51 -2.90 15.06
CA LEU A 317 6.20 -3.47 13.90
C LEU A 317 5.20 -3.79 12.77
N SER A 318 5.57 -3.43 11.56
CA SER A 318 4.80 -3.78 10.38
C SER A 318 4.73 -5.30 10.19
N PHE A 319 3.57 -5.78 9.78
CA PHE A 319 3.42 -7.19 9.36
C PHE A 319 4.10 -7.46 8.02
N ALA A 320 4.25 -6.42 7.25
CA ALA A 320 4.64 -6.45 5.87
C ALA A 320 6.12 -6.13 5.66
N ASN A 321 6.68 -5.25 6.46
CA ASN A 321 8.05 -4.79 6.37
C ASN A 321 8.77 -5.02 7.70
N LYS A 322 9.72 -5.95 7.72
CA LYS A 322 10.48 -6.30 8.94
C LYS A 322 11.22 -5.12 9.61
N ASN A 323 11.51 -4.07 8.85
CA ASN A 323 12.17 -2.86 9.32
C ASN A 323 11.18 -1.70 9.48
N GLY A 324 9.89 -1.94 9.19
CA GLY A 324 8.84 -0.96 9.24
C GLY A 324 8.12 -0.93 10.57
N ILE A 325 7.71 0.25 10.98
CA ILE A 325 6.83 0.49 12.13
C ILE A 325 5.60 1.20 11.62
N ILE A 326 4.40 0.65 11.88
CA ILE A 326 3.12 1.29 11.56
C ILE A 326 3.04 2.60 12.34
N THR A 327 2.66 3.66 11.64
CA THR A 327 2.55 5.01 12.19
C THR A 327 1.10 5.43 12.35
N GLU A 328 0.80 6.32 13.27
CA GLU A 328 -0.41 7.14 13.20
C GLU A 328 -0.29 8.09 12.01
N TYR A 329 -0.67 7.61 10.82
CA TYR A 329 -0.47 8.33 9.55
C TYR A 329 -1.19 9.69 9.50
N TRP A 330 -2.10 9.97 10.44
CA TRP A 330 -2.74 11.28 10.64
C TRP A 330 -1.95 12.22 11.56
N ASN A 331 -0.87 11.73 12.19
CA ASN A 331 -0.02 12.56 13.04
C ASN A 331 0.72 13.59 12.20
N ILE A 332 0.69 14.86 12.62
CA ILE A 332 1.26 15.99 11.86
C ILE A 332 2.77 15.84 11.61
N ASN A 333 3.51 15.24 12.53
CA ASN A 333 4.94 15.02 12.35
C ASN A 333 5.22 14.01 11.27
N TRP A 334 4.44 12.90 11.23
CA TRP A 334 4.53 11.92 10.17
C TRP A 334 4.08 12.48 8.83
N GLN A 335 2.96 13.21 8.79
CA GLN A 335 2.46 13.87 7.59
C GLN A 335 3.50 14.82 6.99
N ARG A 336 4.24 15.57 7.83
CA ARG A 336 5.31 16.46 7.37
C ARG A 336 6.43 15.67 6.68
N ILE A 337 6.91 14.58 7.30
CA ILE A 337 7.93 13.70 6.71
C ILE A 337 7.47 13.18 5.34
N MET A 338 6.23 12.67 5.29
CA MET A 338 5.65 12.13 4.06
C MET A 338 5.49 13.19 2.97
N SER A 339 5.05 14.39 3.33
CA SER A 339 4.86 15.48 2.39
C SER A 339 6.17 15.99 1.81
N GLU A 340 7.23 16.10 2.61
CA GLU A 340 8.56 16.48 2.13
C GLU A 340 9.13 15.43 1.15
N TYR A 341 8.97 14.16 1.47
CA TYR A 341 9.38 13.08 0.59
C TYR A 341 8.60 13.09 -0.74
N PHE A 342 7.28 13.20 -0.66
CA PHE A 342 6.40 13.27 -1.82
C PHE A 342 6.70 14.48 -2.71
N LYS A 343 6.95 15.65 -2.09
CA LYS A 343 7.39 16.85 -2.82
C LYS A 343 8.63 16.58 -3.66
N SER A 344 9.60 15.85 -3.13
CA SER A 344 10.80 15.46 -3.87
C SER A 344 10.49 14.59 -5.09
N ILE A 345 9.55 13.62 -4.95
CA ILE A 345 9.07 12.79 -6.06
C ILE A 345 8.49 13.65 -7.19
N VAL A 346 7.61 14.59 -6.86
CA VAL A 346 6.98 15.48 -7.84
C VAL A 346 8.03 16.37 -8.52
N MET A 347 8.95 16.98 -7.75
CA MET A 347 9.96 17.90 -8.26
C MET A 347 11.06 17.21 -9.11
N ILE A 348 11.33 15.94 -8.88
CA ILE A 348 12.26 15.13 -9.68
C ILE A 348 11.61 14.69 -11.01
N ASN A 349 10.28 14.94 -11.17
CA ASN A 349 9.53 14.67 -12.40
C ASN A 349 9.25 13.17 -12.63
N TYR A 350 8.91 12.41 -11.58
CA TYR A 350 8.23 11.13 -11.75
C TYR A 350 6.86 11.34 -12.42
N ASP A 351 6.35 10.32 -13.11
CA ASP A 351 5.03 10.40 -13.77
C ASP A 351 3.87 10.11 -12.80
N GLY A 352 4.17 9.66 -11.60
CA GLY A 352 3.17 9.32 -10.59
C GLY A 352 3.78 8.66 -9.35
N VAL A 353 2.90 8.24 -8.48
CA VAL A 353 3.23 7.53 -7.22
C VAL A 353 2.44 6.23 -7.11
N PHE A 354 3.08 5.22 -6.53
CA PHE A 354 2.51 3.94 -6.11
C PHE A 354 2.54 3.91 -4.58
N PHE A 355 1.40 4.26 -3.96
CA PHE A 355 1.28 4.28 -2.51
C PHE A 355 1.15 2.87 -1.94
N THR A 356 2.08 2.49 -1.06
CA THR A 356 2.04 1.28 -0.23
C THR A 356 1.63 1.62 1.20
N GLY A 357 1.28 0.61 2.01
CA GLY A 357 0.80 0.83 3.38
C GLY A 357 -0.60 1.43 3.49
N VAL A 358 -1.32 1.58 2.36
CA VAL A 358 -2.64 2.24 2.31
C VAL A 358 -3.66 1.53 3.20
N ASN A 359 -3.61 0.22 3.34
CA ASN A 359 -4.56 -0.58 4.11
C ASN A 359 -4.25 -0.66 5.62
N ASN A 360 -3.25 0.08 6.12
CA ASN A 360 -2.94 0.12 7.55
C ASN A 360 -4.05 0.78 8.40
N PHE A 361 -5.02 1.47 7.78
CA PHE A 361 -6.22 1.90 8.50
C PHE A 361 -6.96 0.74 9.15
N ARG A 362 -6.93 -0.45 8.55
CA ARG A 362 -7.55 -1.67 9.09
C ARG A 362 -6.95 -2.11 10.44
N TYR A 363 -5.66 -1.83 10.66
CA TYR A 363 -5.03 -2.09 11.95
C TYR A 363 -5.71 -1.27 13.06
N PHE A 364 -5.92 0.01 12.81
CA PHE A 364 -6.55 0.90 13.79
C PHE A 364 -8.05 0.61 13.95
N GLU A 365 -8.76 0.24 12.88
CA GLU A 365 -10.15 -0.21 12.95
C GLU A 365 -10.30 -1.45 13.83
N LYS A 366 -9.38 -2.41 13.75
CA LYS A 366 -9.38 -3.62 14.58
C LYS A 366 -9.12 -3.35 16.08
N LEU A 367 -8.50 -2.21 16.40
CA LEU A 367 -8.28 -1.80 17.78
C LEU A 367 -9.51 -1.11 18.39
N THR A 368 -10.55 -0.85 17.60
CA THR A 368 -11.74 -0.11 18.03
C THR A 368 -12.98 -1.00 18.02
N PRO A 369 -13.73 -1.09 19.12
CA PRO A 369 -14.86 -2.03 19.26
C PRO A 369 -16.12 -1.46 18.60
N LEU A 370 -16.18 -1.37 17.28
CA LEU A 370 -17.38 -0.95 16.53
C LEU A 370 -18.09 -2.11 15.84
N GLU A 371 -17.64 -3.35 16.03
CA GLU A 371 -18.27 -4.55 15.49
C GLU A 371 -19.22 -5.21 16.50
#